data_2fcb785ef34fee8e1dd81b2cb45ee7c8
#
_entry.id   2fcb785ef34fee8e1dd81b2cb45ee7c8
#
_cell.length_a   1.000
_cell.length_b   1.000
_cell.length_c   1.000
_cell.angle_alpha   90.00
_cell.angle_beta   90.00
_cell.angle_gamma   90.00
#
_symmetry.space_group_name_H-M   'P 1'
#
loop_
_entity.id
_entity.type
_entity.pdbx_description
1 polymer ?
#
loop_
_entity_poly.entity_id
_entity_poly.type
_entity_poly.pdbx_seq_one_letter_code
_entity_poly.pdbx_strand_id
1 'polypeptide(L)'
;MMDALVSSKWLAGELGAGDLVVLDASWHMPAANRDARQEFDAAHIPGARFFDIEVLSDHDAHVPHMLPSADLFAAAMADLGVSDRDRIVVYDDSALRSSARAWFMLRHFGARNVAILDGGLARWRGEGRIVESGQPPERAARFDAAVAPGQVVTKSEILANLDRTLIDARGKARFEGSEVDPRPAVAAGHVPGARNLPYSALYREDGSFRSKGELEQLFREAGIDPSKPFVASCGSGVTANSLIFAAHLLGNDETRLYDGSWSEWGADPDTPKEVGPPA
;
A
#
# COMPACT_ATOMS: atom_id res chain seq x y z
N MET A 1 10.40 20.48 -1.96
CA MET A 1 9.47 19.40 -1.57
C MET A 1 9.86 18.19 -2.42
N MET A 2 9.91 17.00 -1.85
CA MET A 2 10.25 15.76 -2.57
C MET A 2 9.02 15.32 -3.40
N ASP A 3 9.24 14.84 -4.64
CA ASP A 3 8.16 14.24 -5.44
C ASP A 3 7.65 12.96 -4.76
N ALA A 4 6.37 12.64 -4.90
CA ALA A 4 5.79 11.44 -4.28
C ALA A 4 6.33 10.13 -4.89
N LEU A 5 6.81 10.16 -6.12
CA LEU A 5 7.47 9.04 -6.80
C LEU A 5 8.88 9.47 -7.19
N VAL A 6 9.91 8.81 -6.63
CA VAL A 6 11.31 9.18 -6.84
C VAL A 6 12.08 8.10 -7.61
N SER A 7 13.04 8.51 -8.42
CA SER A 7 13.89 7.57 -9.16
C SER A 7 15.05 7.04 -8.30
N SER A 8 15.58 5.87 -8.68
CA SER A 8 16.81 5.31 -8.12
C SER A 8 18.01 6.24 -8.24
N LYS A 9 18.08 7.01 -9.33
CA LYS A 9 19.13 8.04 -9.52
C LYS A 9 19.03 9.15 -8.48
N TRP A 10 17.81 9.65 -8.24
CA TRP A 10 17.58 10.67 -7.24
C TRP A 10 17.94 10.15 -5.84
N LEU A 11 17.41 8.98 -5.46
CA LEU A 11 17.68 8.39 -4.15
C LEU A 11 19.18 8.18 -3.92
N ALA A 12 19.90 7.66 -4.92
CA ALA A 12 21.35 7.44 -4.81
C ALA A 12 22.13 8.74 -4.54
N GLY A 13 21.64 9.88 -5.05
CA GLY A 13 22.26 11.19 -4.79
C GLY A 13 21.93 11.76 -3.40
N GLU A 14 20.88 11.26 -2.76
CA GLU A 14 20.40 11.74 -1.45
C GLU A 14 20.79 10.82 -0.29
N LEU A 15 21.25 9.59 -0.55
CA LEU A 15 21.66 8.66 0.49
C LEU A 15 22.71 9.28 1.43
N GLY A 16 22.49 9.11 2.74
CA GLY A 16 23.33 9.69 3.78
C GLY A 16 22.93 11.11 4.23
N ALA A 17 21.92 11.72 3.61
CA ALA A 17 21.37 12.98 4.12
C ALA A 17 20.71 12.73 5.49
N GLY A 18 21.00 13.59 6.48
CA GLY A 18 20.58 13.41 7.87
C GLY A 18 19.06 13.45 8.12
N ASP A 19 18.31 14.02 7.16
CA ASP A 19 16.86 14.13 7.19
C ASP A 19 16.15 13.08 6.30
N LEU A 20 16.92 12.20 5.62
CA LEU A 20 16.37 11.16 4.77
C LEU A 20 16.37 9.80 5.48
N VAL A 21 15.22 9.13 5.48
CA VAL A 21 15.06 7.74 5.92
C VAL A 21 14.54 6.90 4.76
N VAL A 22 15.16 5.74 4.56
CA VAL A 22 14.73 4.75 3.56
C VAL A 22 14.11 3.56 4.28
N LEU A 23 12.93 3.11 3.83
CA LEU A 23 12.20 2.00 4.43
C LEU A 23 11.94 0.91 3.40
N ASP A 24 12.32 -0.32 3.73
CA ASP A 24 11.91 -1.52 3.01
C ASP A 24 10.57 -2.00 3.60
N ALA A 25 9.53 -1.93 2.82
CA ALA A 25 8.19 -2.39 3.19
C ALA A 25 7.78 -3.64 2.40
N SER A 26 8.75 -4.49 2.07
CA SER A 26 8.49 -5.76 1.39
C SER A 26 7.61 -6.65 2.26
N TRP A 27 6.56 -7.19 1.65
CA TRP A 27 5.68 -8.18 2.26
C TRP A 27 5.26 -9.21 1.21
N HIS A 28 5.22 -10.47 1.60
CA HIS A 28 4.90 -11.56 0.69
C HIS A 28 3.72 -12.38 1.19
N MET A 29 2.85 -12.81 0.25
CA MET A 29 1.84 -13.81 0.58
C MET A 29 2.51 -15.11 1.06
N PRO A 30 1.94 -15.82 2.04
CA PRO A 30 2.51 -17.09 2.51
C PRO A 30 2.80 -18.10 1.39
N ALA A 31 1.95 -18.12 0.36
CA ALA A 31 2.13 -19.00 -0.80
C ALA A 31 3.37 -18.68 -1.66
N ALA A 32 4.00 -17.53 -1.48
CA ALA A 32 5.20 -17.15 -2.21
C ALA A 32 6.46 -17.88 -1.70
N ASN A 33 6.41 -18.48 -0.51
CA ASN A 33 7.55 -19.11 0.17
C ASN A 33 8.79 -18.20 0.23
N ARG A 34 8.58 -16.90 0.43
CA ARG A 34 9.60 -15.87 0.59
C ARG A 34 9.50 -15.30 2.01
N ASP A 35 10.65 -14.91 2.57
CA ASP A 35 10.76 -14.26 3.87
C ASP A 35 11.36 -12.86 3.67
N ALA A 36 10.50 -11.84 3.75
CA ALA A 36 10.90 -10.46 3.50
C ALA A 36 11.96 -9.96 4.49
N ARG A 37 11.91 -10.43 5.74
CA ARG A 37 12.90 -10.06 6.75
C ARG A 37 14.27 -10.68 6.45
N GLN A 38 14.32 -11.96 6.11
CA GLN A 38 15.57 -12.62 5.70
C GLN A 38 16.15 -11.99 4.42
N GLU A 39 15.29 -11.64 3.47
CA GLU A 39 15.72 -10.99 2.23
C GLU A 39 16.30 -9.60 2.48
N PHE A 40 15.67 -8.83 3.38
CA PHE A 40 16.19 -7.55 3.84
C PHE A 40 17.56 -7.70 4.53
N ASP A 41 17.68 -8.63 5.48
CA ASP A 41 18.93 -8.87 6.20
C ASP A 41 20.08 -9.32 5.26
N ALA A 42 19.74 -10.00 4.16
CA ALA A 42 20.69 -10.42 3.15
C ALA A 42 21.12 -9.28 2.21
N ALA A 43 20.17 -8.44 1.77
CA ALA A 43 20.50 -7.34 0.86
C ALA A 43 19.37 -6.28 0.78
N HIS A 44 19.70 -5.06 1.14
CA HIS A 44 18.80 -3.89 1.10
C HIS A 44 19.53 -2.64 0.58
N ILE A 45 18.79 -1.57 0.29
CA ILE A 45 19.36 -0.26 -0.09
C ILE A 45 20.14 0.30 1.10
N PRO A 46 21.35 0.86 0.92
CA PRO A 46 22.17 1.36 2.01
C PRO A 46 21.43 2.27 2.98
N GLY A 47 21.53 1.94 4.29
CA GLY A 47 20.87 2.67 5.37
C GLY A 47 19.37 2.43 5.50
N ALA A 48 18.78 1.55 4.69
CA ALA A 48 17.36 1.24 4.79
C ALA A 48 17.02 0.51 6.10
N ARG A 49 15.77 0.69 6.55
CA ARG A 49 15.20 0.05 7.73
C ARG A 49 13.99 -0.78 7.32
N PHE A 50 13.78 -1.90 7.98
CA PHE A 50 12.69 -2.80 7.63
C PHE A 50 11.37 -2.36 8.26
N PHE A 51 10.42 -1.99 7.43
CA PHE A 51 9.06 -1.62 7.82
C PHE A 51 8.16 -2.87 7.72
N ASP A 52 8.00 -3.57 8.83
CA ASP A 52 7.25 -4.82 8.90
C ASP A 52 5.74 -4.55 8.95
N ILE A 53 5.05 -4.78 7.83
CA ILE A 53 3.59 -4.56 7.71
C ILE A 53 2.80 -5.47 8.66
N GLU A 54 3.27 -6.69 8.92
CA GLU A 54 2.60 -7.60 9.86
C GLU A 54 2.68 -7.09 11.30
N VAL A 55 3.89 -6.71 11.74
CA VAL A 55 4.10 -6.14 13.08
C VAL A 55 3.34 -4.82 13.27
N LEU A 56 3.26 -4.03 12.20
CA LEU A 56 2.57 -2.74 12.16
C LEU A 56 1.07 -2.86 11.84
N SER A 57 0.45 -3.98 12.16
CA SER A 57 -0.98 -4.19 12.01
C SER A 57 -1.66 -4.29 13.38
N ASP A 58 -2.99 -4.08 13.42
CA ASP A 58 -3.79 -4.32 14.61
C ASP A 58 -3.98 -5.83 14.81
N HIS A 59 -3.30 -6.38 15.82
CA HIS A 59 -3.35 -7.82 16.14
C HIS A 59 -4.62 -8.24 16.89
N ASP A 60 -5.40 -7.29 17.41
CA ASP A 60 -6.69 -7.55 18.06
C ASP A 60 -7.85 -7.56 17.05
N ALA A 61 -7.60 -7.14 15.82
CA ALA A 61 -8.59 -7.14 14.77
C ALA A 61 -8.92 -8.57 14.29
N HIS A 62 -10.19 -8.79 13.92
CA HIS A 62 -10.67 -10.09 13.42
C HIS A 62 -10.22 -10.42 11.99
N VAL A 63 -9.68 -9.43 11.27
CA VAL A 63 -9.20 -9.56 9.89
C VAL A 63 -7.76 -9.07 9.79
N PRO A 64 -6.94 -9.63 8.87
CA PRO A 64 -5.52 -9.31 8.79
C PRO A 64 -5.27 -7.90 8.28
N HIS A 65 -4.13 -7.34 8.63
CA HIS A 65 -3.55 -6.09 8.12
C HIS A 65 -4.35 -4.81 8.43
N MET A 66 -5.25 -4.84 9.41
CA MET A 66 -5.93 -3.63 9.86
C MET A 66 -4.91 -2.59 10.36
N LEU A 67 -5.21 -1.32 10.15
CA LEU A 67 -4.36 -0.23 10.62
C LEU A 67 -4.17 -0.30 12.14
N PRO A 68 -2.96 -0.11 12.65
CA PRO A 68 -2.69 -0.11 14.08
C PRO A 68 -3.26 1.15 14.76
N SER A 69 -3.23 1.17 16.08
CA SER A 69 -3.46 2.42 16.81
C SER A 69 -2.34 3.44 16.56
N ALA A 70 -2.65 4.73 16.72
CA ALA A 70 -1.68 5.80 16.57
C ALA A 70 -0.47 5.63 17.51
N ASP A 71 -0.72 5.17 18.75
CA ASP A 71 0.33 4.96 19.74
C ASP A 71 1.28 3.82 19.35
N LEU A 72 0.73 2.70 18.87
CA LEU A 72 1.53 1.59 18.37
C LEU A 72 2.38 2.03 17.17
N PHE A 73 1.77 2.74 16.21
CA PHE A 73 2.50 3.23 15.04
C PHE A 73 3.61 4.21 15.43
N ALA A 74 3.33 5.17 16.33
CA ALA A 74 4.32 6.14 16.79
C ALA A 74 5.50 5.47 17.49
N ALA A 75 5.24 4.50 18.37
CA ALA A 75 6.28 3.74 19.06
C ALA A 75 7.17 2.98 18.07
N ALA A 76 6.56 2.25 17.13
CA ALA A 76 7.29 1.49 16.12
C ALA A 76 8.12 2.40 15.18
N MET A 77 7.62 3.57 14.81
CA MET A 77 8.39 4.53 14.01
C MET A 77 9.57 5.10 14.81
N ALA A 78 9.40 5.38 16.10
CA ALA A 78 10.49 5.81 16.97
C ALA A 78 11.58 4.73 17.10
N ASP A 79 11.19 3.46 17.27
CA ASP A 79 12.11 2.31 17.33
C ASP A 79 12.86 2.11 16.00
N LEU A 80 12.19 2.37 14.87
CA LEU A 80 12.83 2.40 13.55
C LEU A 80 13.67 3.66 13.33
N GLY A 81 13.70 4.60 14.28
CA GLY A 81 14.42 5.85 14.12
C GLY A 81 13.84 6.77 13.05
N VAL A 82 12.52 6.77 12.87
CA VAL A 82 11.78 7.58 11.89
C VAL A 82 11.04 8.71 12.60
N SER A 83 11.16 9.94 12.10
CA SER A 83 10.37 11.09 12.53
C SER A 83 9.31 11.46 11.49
N ASP A 84 8.16 11.99 11.95
CA ASP A 84 7.10 12.55 11.09
C ASP A 84 7.58 13.73 10.22
N ARG A 85 8.74 14.30 10.54
CA ARG A 85 9.38 15.42 9.81
C ARG A 85 10.42 15.00 8.80
N ASP A 86 10.85 13.73 8.83
CA ASP A 86 11.83 13.21 7.89
C ASP A 86 11.28 13.21 6.45
N ARG A 87 12.19 13.27 5.49
CA ARG A 87 11.94 12.80 4.12
C ARG A 87 12.02 11.29 4.13
N ILE A 88 10.92 10.63 3.84
CA ILE A 88 10.84 9.17 3.93
C ILE A 88 10.66 8.61 2.51
N VAL A 89 11.54 7.72 2.10
CA VAL A 89 11.39 6.96 0.85
C VAL A 89 11.09 5.51 1.19
N VAL A 90 9.94 5.01 0.75
CA VAL A 90 9.56 3.61 0.91
C VAL A 90 9.79 2.84 -0.39
N TYR A 91 10.24 1.60 -0.28
CA TYR A 91 10.36 0.69 -1.41
C TYR A 91 9.92 -0.72 -1.02
N ASP A 92 9.79 -1.59 -1.99
CA ASP A 92 9.59 -3.01 -1.78
C ASP A 92 10.29 -3.84 -2.87
N ASP A 93 10.37 -5.17 -2.61
CA ASP A 93 10.68 -6.21 -3.61
C ASP A 93 9.52 -7.23 -3.66
N SER A 94 8.31 -6.76 -3.52
CA SER A 94 7.10 -7.55 -3.42
C SER A 94 6.29 -7.54 -4.72
N ALA A 95 5.78 -8.72 -5.10
CA ALA A 95 4.79 -8.81 -6.19
C ALA A 95 3.50 -8.04 -5.86
N LEU A 96 3.23 -7.78 -4.59
CA LEU A 96 2.04 -7.05 -4.12
C LEU A 96 2.21 -5.54 -4.10
N ARG A 97 3.41 -5.03 -4.41
CA ARG A 97 3.70 -3.59 -4.37
C ARG A 97 3.33 -2.97 -3.01
N SER A 98 3.81 -3.61 -1.97
CA SER A 98 3.46 -3.30 -0.58
C SER A 98 3.99 -1.95 -0.08
N SER A 99 4.95 -1.35 -0.76
CA SER A 99 5.41 0.03 -0.49
C SER A 99 4.26 1.05 -0.52
N ALA A 100 3.23 0.83 -1.34
CA ALA A 100 2.05 1.69 -1.37
C ALA A 100 1.27 1.64 -0.04
N ARG A 101 1.23 0.49 0.65
CA ARG A 101 0.63 0.37 1.99
C ARG A 101 1.42 1.18 3.01
N ALA A 102 2.74 1.05 3.04
CA ALA A 102 3.59 1.82 3.95
C ALA A 102 3.49 3.32 3.69
N TRP A 103 3.46 3.74 2.42
CA TRP A 103 3.25 5.14 2.04
C TRP A 103 1.92 5.68 2.60
N PHE A 104 0.84 4.93 2.47
CA PHE A 104 -0.46 5.31 3.02
C PHE A 104 -0.42 5.40 4.54
N MET A 105 0.11 4.39 5.23
CA MET A 105 0.20 4.35 6.69
C MET A 105 0.98 5.55 7.23
N LEU A 106 2.16 5.83 6.68
CA LEU A 106 2.99 6.97 7.09
C LEU A 106 2.22 8.29 6.95
N ARG A 107 1.55 8.51 5.81
CA ARG A 107 0.76 9.73 5.60
C ARG A 107 -0.48 9.78 6.48
N HIS A 108 -1.15 8.65 6.68
CA HIS A 108 -2.32 8.54 7.55
C HIS A 108 -2.00 8.92 9.00
N PHE A 109 -0.82 8.54 9.46
CA PHE A 109 -0.33 8.87 10.81
C PHE A 109 0.47 10.16 10.87
N GLY A 110 0.51 10.99 9.83
CA GLY A 110 0.97 12.37 9.90
C GLY A 110 2.33 12.69 9.28
N ALA A 111 3.07 11.71 8.73
CA ALA A 111 4.29 12.01 8.00
C ALA A 111 3.98 12.83 6.73
N ARG A 112 4.74 13.93 6.52
CA ARG A 112 4.42 14.93 5.48
C ARG A 112 5.15 14.69 4.16
N ASN A 113 6.35 14.14 4.23
CA ASN A 113 7.26 14.00 3.08
C ASN A 113 7.54 12.52 2.82
N VAL A 114 6.58 11.81 2.24
CA VAL A 114 6.71 10.38 1.95
C VAL A 114 6.66 10.16 0.44
N ALA A 115 7.64 9.42 -0.07
CA ALA A 115 7.72 9.03 -1.48
C ALA A 115 7.86 7.51 -1.63
N ILE A 116 7.47 6.99 -2.80
CA ILE A 116 7.77 5.62 -3.21
C ILE A 116 8.95 5.64 -4.17
N LEU A 117 9.89 4.70 -4.01
CA LEU A 117 10.96 4.45 -4.98
C LEU A 117 10.40 3.71 -6.19
N ASP A 118 10.43 4.36 -7.35
CA ASP A 118 9.91 3.81 -8.59
C ASP A 118 10.70 2.58 -9.05
N GLY A 119 10.02 1.44 -9.20
CA GLY A 119 10.64 0.15 -9.54
C GLY A 119 11.26 -0.61 -8.38
N GLY A 120 11.25 -0.05 -7.16
CA GLY A 120 11.69 -0.72 -5.92
C GLY A 120 13.11 -1.27 -5.94
N LEU A 121 13.37 -2.31 -5.11
CA LEU A 121 14.69 -2.91 -4.98
C LEU A 121 15.13 -3.64 -6.25
N ALA A 122 14.19 -4.23 -7.00
CA ALA A 122 14.52 -4.94 -8.23
C ALA A 122 15.19 -4.00 -9.25
N ARG A 123 14.63 -2.81 -9.47
CA ARG A 123 15.22 -1.81 -10.36
C ARG A 123 16.54 -1.26 -9.82
N TRP A 124 16.62 -1.00 -8.51
CA TRP A 124 17.86 -0.56 -7.86
C TRP A 124 19.02 -1.51 -8.15
N ARG A 125 18.79 -2.82 -7.97
CA ARG A 125 19.76 -3.88 -8.29
C ARG A 125 20.05 -3.99 -9.79
N GLY A 126 19.02 -3.92 -10.62
CA GLY A 126 19.12 -3.99 -12.07
C GLY A 126 20.00 -2.87 -12.67
N GLU A 127 20.05 -1.71 -12.01
CA GLU A 127 20.94 -0.61 -12.37
C GLU A 127 22.39 -0.76 -11.82
N GLY A 128 22.71 -1.90 -11.19
CA GLY A 128 24.04 -2.18 -10.63
C GLY A 128 24.38 -1.33 -9.41
N ARG A 129 23.38 -0.81 -8.70
CA ARG A 129 23.60 0.00 -7.51
C ARG A 129 23.97 -0.85 -6.30
N ILE A 130 24.73 -0.26 -5.38
CA ILE A 130 25.20 -0.90 -4.17
C ILE A 130 24.01 -1.28 -3.27
N VAL A 131 24.07 -2.47 -2.70
CA VAL A 131 23.24 -2.94 -1.60
C VAL A 131 24.13 -3.26 -0.41
N GLU A 132 23.58 -3.22 0.79
CA GLU A 132 24.24 -3.66 2.01
C GLU A 132 23.43 -4.76 2.70
N SER A 133 23.99 -5.37 3.74
CA SER A 133 23.38 -6.44 4.53
C SER A 133 23.50 -6.14 6.02
N GLY A 134 22.69 -6.82 6.82
CA GLY A 134 22.69 -6.65 8.28
C GLY A 134 21.75 -5.54 8.73
N GLN A 135 22.03 -4.94 9.90
CA GLN A 135 21.18 -3.91 10.48
C GLN A 135 21.79 -2.52 10.29
N PRO A 136 21.00 -1.51 9.90
CA PRO A 136 21.48 -0.15 9.82
C PRO A 136 21.80 0.40 11.22
N PRO A 137 22.67 1.42 11.32
CA PRO A 137 22.97 2.07 12.60
C PRO A 137 21.71 2.58 13.31
N GLU A 138 21.72 2.51 14.64
CA GLU A 138 20.65 3.09 15.45
C GLU A 138 20.53 4.60 15.20
N ARG A 139 19.31 5.09 15.14
CA ARG A 139 18.99 6.49 15.01
C ARG A 139 17.89 6.82 16.03
N ALA A 140 18.17 7.73 16.98
CA ALA A 140 17.15 8.23 17.87
C ALA A 140 16.18 9.15 17.09
N ALA A 141 14.89 8.88 17.19
CA ALA A 141 13.85 9.71 16.59
C ALA A 141 12.58 9.69 17.46
N ARG A 142 11.70 10.64 17.19
CA ARG A 142 10.34 10.68 17.74
C ARG A 142 9.38 10.88 16.58
N PHE A 143 8.31 10.11 16.59
CA PHE A 143 7.21 10.24 15.65
C PHE A 143 5.97 10.73 16.40
N ASP A 144 5.49 11.93 16.07
CA ASP A 144 4.27 12.50 16.64
C ASP A 144 3.08 12.12 15.75
N ALA A 145 2.46 10.96 16.05
CA ALA A 145 1.36 10.45 15.22
C ALA A 145 0.12 11.35 15.32
N ALA A 146 -0.37 11.76 14.14
CA ALA A 146 -1.58 12.56 14.00
C ALA A 146 -2.46 11.94 12.92
N VAL A 147 -3.48 11.18 13.33
CA VAL A 147 -4.38 10.46 12.40
C VAL A 147 -5.10 11.45 11.49
N ALA A 148 -4.94 11.28 10.19
CA ALA A 148 -5.65 12.07 9.19
C ALA A 148 -7.14 11.64 9.14
N PRO A 149 -8.09 12.54 9.45
CA PRO A 149 -9.49 12.18 9.52
C PRO A 149 -10.07 11.86 8.13
N GLY A 150 -11.03 10.94 8.09
CA GLY A 150 -11.80 10.65 6.89
C GLY A 150 -11.08 9.91 5.76
N GLN A 151 -9.86 9.42 5.99
CA GLN A 151 -9.13 8.63 5.00
C GLN A 151 -9.53 7.14 4.97
N VAL A 152 -10.20 6.65 6.01
CA VAL A 152 -10.63 5.25 6.12
C VAL A 152 -12.15 5.19 6.17
N VAL A 153 -12.71 4.15 5.54
CA VAL A 153 -14.15 3.85 5.51
C VAL A 153 -14.39 2.53 6.23
N THR A 154 -15.40 2.50 7.06
CA THR A 154 -15.85 1.28 7.75
C THR A 154 -16.82 0.47 6.90
N LYS A 155 -16.99 -0.82 7.21
CA LYS A 155 -18.03 -1.68 6.62
C LYS A 155 -19.42 -1.09 6.80
N SER A 156 -19.70 -0.52 7.96
CA SER A 156 -21.00 0.11 8.27
C SER A 156 -21.30 1.29 7.36
N GLU A 157 -20.32 2.12 7.03
CA GLU A 157 -20.49 3.24 6.09
C GLU A 157 -20.77 2.75 4.67
N ILE A 158 -20.16 1.64 4.25
CA ILE A 158 -20.43 1.03 2.93
C ILE A 158 -21.85 0.46 2.90
N LEU A 159 -22.28 -0.25 3.96
CA LEU A 159 -23.63 -0.81 4.07
C LEU A 159 -24.73 0.27 4.13
N ALA A 160 -24.44 1.41 4.74
CA ALA A 160 -25.40 2.52 4.87
C ALA A 160 -25.62 3.33 3.58
N ASN A 161 -25.07 2.92 2.47
CA ASN A 161 -25.03 3.59 1.18
C ASN A 161 -23.77 4.45 0.99
N LEU A 162 -23.02 4.13 -0.03
CA LEU A 162 -21.77 4.80 -0.36
C LEU A 162 -22.02 5.74 -1.56
N ASP A 163 -21.98 7.04 -1.31
CA ASP A 163 -22.08 8.07 -2.37
C ASP A 163 -20.87 8.08 -3.33
N ARG A 164 -19.80 7.37 -2.97
CA ARG A 164 -18.57 7.30 -3.74
C ARG A 164 -18.44 5.95 -4.43
N THR A 165 -17.83 5.95 -5.61
CA THR A 165 -17.48 4.71 -6.31
C THR A 165 -16.54 3.87 -5.44
N LEU A 166 -16.87 2.58 -5.25
CA LEU A 166 -15.95 1.62 -4.63
C LEU A 166 -15.17 0.90 -5.73
N ILE A 167 -13.84 0.83 -5.58
CA ILE A 167 -12.92 0.21 -6.54
C ILE A 167 -12.18 -0.93 -5.86
N ASP A 168 -12.30 -2.12 -6.42
CA ASP A 168 -11.58 -3.32 -5.95
C ASP A 168 -10.29 -3.52 -6.74
N ALA A 169 -9.17 -3.55 -6.03
CA ALA A 169 -7.83 -3.73 -6.58
C ALA A 169 -7.43 -5.18 -6.81
N ARG A 170 -8.26 -6.17 -6.47
CA ARG A 170 -7.97 -7.59 -6.70
C ARG A 170 -7.93 -7.91 -8.19
N GLY A 171 -7.27 -9.02 -8.53
CA GLY A 171 -7.31 -9.57 -9.89
C GLY A 171 -8.75 -9.86 -10.33
N LYS A 172 -9.00 -9.72 -11.64
CA LYS A 172 -10.32 -9.85 -12.25
C LYS A 172 -11.03 -11.17 -11.86
N ALA A 173 -10.33 -12.30 -11.93
CA ALA A 173 -10.91 -13.61 -11.62
C ALA A 173 -11.40 -13.71 -10.17
N ARG A 174 -10.67 -13.13 -9.20
CA ARG A 174 -11.11 -13.07 -7.80
C ARG A 174 -12.27 -12.10 -7.61
N PHE A 175 -12.26 -10.96 -8.29
CA PHE A 175 -13.36 -10.00 -8.27
C PHE A 175 -14.65 -10.62 -8.82
N GLU A 176 -14.59 -11.24 -10.00
CA GLU A 176 -15.76 -11.86 -10.65
C GLU A 176 -16.22 -13.16 -9.96
N GLY A 177 -15.46 -13.67 -8.98
CA GLY A 177 -15.79 -14.89 -8.26
C GLY A 177 -15.53 -16.18 -9.03
N SER A 178 -14.82 -16.13 -10.16
CA SER A 178 -14.39 -17.29 -10.94
C SER A 178 -13.15 -17.99 -10.34
N GLU A 179 -12.45 -17.30 -9.45
CA GLU A 179 -11.33 -17.83 -8.63
C GLU A 179 -11.72 -17.76 -7.15
N VAL A 180 -11.49 -18.86 -6.42
CA VAL A 180 -11.77 -18.97 -4.99
C VAL A 180 -10.81 -18.07 -4.20
N ASP A 181 -11.31 -17.40 -3.16
CA ASP A 181 -10.44 -16.65 -2.26
C ASP A 181 -9.50 -17.61 -1.52
N PRO A 182 -8.19 -17.31 -1.40
CA PRO A 182 -7.23 -18.18 -0.73
C PRO A 182 -7.49 -18.34 0.78
N ARG A 183 -8.30 -17.47 1.37
CA ARG A 183 -8.65 -17.53 2.80
C ARG A 183 -9.88 -18.41 3.01
N PRO A 184 -9.83 -19.29 4.02
CA PRO A 184 -10.99 -20.14 4.34
C PRO A 184 -12.19 -19.30 4.75
N ALA A 185 -13.39 -19.78 4.41
CA ALA A 185 -14.68 -19.17 4.73
C ALA A 185 -14.93 -17.75 4.15
N VAL A 186 -14.10 -17.28 3.23
CA VAL A 186 -14.36 -16.02 2.50
C VAL A 186 -15.08 -16.34 1.20
N ALA A 187 -16.23 -15.70 0.99
CA ALA A 187 -17.06 -15.91 -0.19
C ALA A 187 -16.35 -15.47 -1.49
N ALA A 188 -16.71 -16.05 -2.62
CA ALA A 188 -16.33 -15.56 -3.95
C ALA A 188 -17.15 -14.32 -4.33
N GLY A 189 -16.60 -13.46 -5.22
CA GLY A 189 -17.29 -12.28 -5.73
C GLY A 189 -16.74 -10.96 -5.19
N HIS A 190 -17.58 -9.92 -5.18
CA HIS A 190 -17.23 -8.55 -4.82
C HIS A 190 -18.39 -7.81 -4.12
N VAL A 191 -18.11 -6.61 -3.61
CA VAL A 191 -19.11 -5.70 -3.05
C VAL A 191 -20.05 -5.25 -4.18
N PRO A 192 -21.40 -5.31 -4.02
CA PRO A 192 -22.32 -4.88 -5.05
C PRO A 192 -22.06 -3.47 -5.57
N GLY A 193 -22.08 -3.31 -6.90
CA GLY A 193 -21.81 -2.04 -7.57
C GLY A 193 -20.33 -1.61 -7.61
N ALA A 194 -19.40 -2.39 -7.06
CA ALA A 194 -17.99 -2.08 -7.13
C ALA A 194 -17.45 -2.15 -8.57
N ARG A 195 -16.45 -1.30 -8.87
CA ARG A 195 -15.65 -1.38 -10.10
C ARG A 195 -14.38 -2.18 -9.82
N ASN A 196 -13.81 -2.77 -10.87
CA ASN A 196 -12.54 -3.49 -10.75
C ASN A 196 -11.43 -2.79 -11.53
N LEU A 197 -10.36 -2.47 -10.84
CA LEU A 197 -9.08 -2.06 -11.44
C LEU A 197 -7.96 -2.81 -10.72
N PRO A 198 -7.45 -3.91 -11.28
CA PRO A 198 -6.39 -4.66 -10.64
C PRO A 198 -5.15 -3.81 -10.39
N TYR A 199 -4.64 -3.82 -9.14
CA TYR A 199 -3.46 -3.04 -8.78
C TYR A 199 -2.27 -3.30 -9.71
N SER A 200 -2.11 -4.54 -10.17
CA SER A 200 -1.02 -4.94 -11.06
C SER A 200 -1.02 -4.20 -12.39
N ALA A 201 -2.19 -3.74 -12.86
CA ALA A 201 -2.30 -2.97 -14.10
C ALA A 201 -1.64 -1.59 -14.03
N LEU A 202 -1.44 -1.05 -12.82
CA LEU A 202 -0.83 0.27 -12.60
C LEU A 202 0.69 0.27 -12.83
N TYR A 203 1.30 -0.91 -12.91
CA TYR A 203 2.74 -1.08 -13.00
C TYR A 203 3.15 -1.65 -14.36
N ARG A 204 4.39 -1.37 -14.75
CA ARG A 204 5.08 -2.02 -15.86
C ARG A 204 5.75 -3.32 -15.41
N GLU A 205 6.26 -4.09 -16.35
CA GLU A 205 6.97 -5.34 -16.07
C GLU A 205 8.22 -5.14 -15.18
N ASP A 206 8.90 -4.01 -15.33
CA ASP A 206 10.06 -3.64 -14.51
C ASP A 206 9.69 -3.14 -13.10
N GLY A 207 8.41 -3.17 -12.75
CA GLY A 207 7.89 -2.76 -11.47
C GLY A 207 7.70 -1.24 -11.31
N SER A 208 8.06 -0.44 -12.30
CA SER A 208 7.80 1.00 -12.28
C SER A 208 6.32 1.32 -12.47
N PHE A 209 5.87 2.43 -11.92
CA PHE A 209 4.53 2.95 -12.20
C PHE A 209 4.41 3.36 -13.67
N ARG A 210 3.21 3.21 -14.20
CA ARG A 210 2.87 3.77 -15.50
C ARG A 210 2.87 5.29 -15.45
N SER A 211 3.03 5.93 -16.60
CA SER A 211 2.95 7.39 -16.70
C SER A 211 1.57 7.90 -16.31
N LYS A 212 1.47 9.18 -15.94
CA LYS A 212 0.18 9.81 -15.58
C LYS A 212 -0.89 9.59 -16.65
N GLY A 213 -0.56 9.75 -17.92
CA GLY A 213 -1.51 9.56 -19.01
C GLY A 213 -1.98 8.11 -19.14
N GLU A 214 -1.09 7.12 -18.97
CA GLU A 214 -1.47 5.70 -18.95
C GLU A 214 -2.33 5.36 -17.72
N LEU A 215 -2.01 5.92 -16.53
CA LEU A 215 -2.82 5.75 -15.33
C LEU A 215 -4.24 6.32 -15.52
N GLU A 216 -4.36 7.55 -16.04
CA GLU A 216 -5.66 8.14 -16.35
C GLU A 216 -6.48 7.28 -17.30
N GLN A 217 -5.84 6.71 -18.33
CA GLN A 217 -6.49 5.83 -19.29
C GLN A 217 -7.02 4.57 -18.62
N LEU A 218 -6.22 3.91 -17.76
CA LEU A 218 -6.62 2.71 -17.03
C LEU A 218 -7.85 2.95 -16.14
N PHE A 219 -7.87 4.07 -15.40
CA PHE A 219 -9.04 4.43 -14.60
C PHE A 219 -10.28 4.60 -15.47
N ARG A 220 -10.18 5.34 -16.58
CA ARG A 220 -11.32 5.57 -17.51
C ARG A 220 -11.80 4.27 -18.17
N GLU A 221 -10.89 3.38 -18.56
CA GLU A 221 -11.24 2.06 -19.13
C GLU A 221 -11.98 1.18 -18.12
N ALA A 222 -11.66 1.33 -16.83
CA ALA A 222 -12.41 0.68 -15.75
C ALA A 222 -13.75 1.40 -15.40
N GLY A 223 -14.14 2.42 -16.16
CA GLY A 223 -15.35 3.20 -15.91
C GLY A 223 -15.25 4.14 -14.71
N ILE A 224 -14.03 4.57 -14.37
CA ILE A 224 -13.73 5.39 -13.19
C ILE A 224 -13.19 6.75 -13.64
N ASP A 225 -13.74 7.83 -13.11
CA ASP A 225 -13.15 9.17 -13.23
C ASP A 225 -12.12 9.35 -12.11
N PRO A 226 -10.80 9.36 -12.41
CA PRO A 226 -9.77 9.47 -11.39
C PRO A 226 -9.73 10.83 -10.69
N SER A 227 -10.43 11.84 -11.19
CA SER A 227 -10.54 13.16 -10.57
C SER A 227 -11.61 13.23 -9.48
N LYS A 228 -12.46 12.21 -9.37
CA LYS A 228 -13.55 12.13 -8.39
C LYS A 228 -13.13 11.34 -7.16
N PRO A 229 -13.74 11.65 -5.99
CA PRO A 229 -13.57 10.84 -4.80
C PRO A 229 -13.98 9.39 -5.02
N PHE A 230 -13.19 8.44 -4.50
CA PHE A 230 -13.56 7.03 -4.48
C PHE A 230 -13.06 6.32 -3.22
N VAL A 231 -13.59 5.12 -2.99
CA VAL A 231 -13.10 4.21 -1.95
C VAL A 231 -12.35 3.07 -2.61
N ALA A 232 -11.12 2.82 -2.18
CA ALA A 232 -10.33 1.67 -2.63
C ALA A 232 -10.48 0.50 -1.66
N SER A 233 -10.63 -0.70 -2.20
CA SER A 233 -10.69 -1.97 -1.48
C SER A 233 -9.80 -3.00 -2.17
N CYS A 234 -9.46 -4.09 -1.48
CA CYS A 234 -8.78 -5.22 -2.09
C CYS A 234 -9.07 -6.53 -1.33
N GLY A 235 -8.06 -7.37 -1.10
CA GLY A 235 -8.17 -8.57 -0.26
C GLY A 235 -8.15 -8.27 1.24
N SER A 236 -7.20 -7.46 1.70
CA SER A 236 -6.92 -7.18 3.11
C SER A 236 -6.29 -5.80 3.34
N GLY A 237 -6.70 -4.81 2.58
CA GLY A 237 -6.25 -3.43 2.75
C GLY A 237 -4.81 -3.11 2.27
N VAL A 238 -4.06 -4.07 1.75
CA VAL A 238 -2.67 -3.84 1.30
C VAL A 238 -2.61 -3.27 -0.11
N THR A 239 -3.07 -4.00 -1.13
CA THR A 239 -2.93 -3.61 -2.55
C THR A 239 -3.88 -2.49 -2.99
N ALA A 240 -4.94 -2.21 -2.24
CA ALA A 240 -5.82 -1.07 -2.46
C ALA A 240 -5.07 0.28 -2.45
N ASN A 241 -4.00 0.36 -1.67
CA ASN A 241 -3.20 1.57 -1.56
C ASN A 241 -2.43 1.92 -2.85
N SER A 242 -2.22 0.96 -3.75
CA SER A 242 -1.67 1.25 -5.08
C SER A 242 -2.64 2.12 -5.91
N LEU A 243 -3.96 1.91 -5.78
CA LEU A 243 -4.98 2.75 -6.42
C LEU A 243 -5.00 4.16 -5.81
N ILE A 244 -4.90 4.24 -4.48
CA ILE A 244 -4.85 5.53 -3.75
C ILE A 244 -3.60 6.31 -4.16
N PHE A 245 -2.45 5.64 -4.22
CA PHE A 245 -1.21 6.27 -4.64
C PHE A 245 -1.26 6.71 -6.12
N ALA A 246 -1.81 5.89 -7.02
CA ALA A 246 -1.99 6.28 -8.42
C ALA A 246 -2.90 7.52 -8.57
N ALA A 247 -3.99 7.58 -7.80
CA ALA A 247 -4.86 8.76 -7.76
C ALA A 247 -4.12 10.00 -7.23
N HIS A 248 -3.30 9.84 -6.18
CA HIS A 248 -2.44 10.90 -5.67
C HIS A 248 -1.46 11.43 -6.74
N LEU A 249 -0.84 10.55 -7.53
CA LEU A 249 0.02 10.95 -8.66
C LEU A 249 -0.75 11.75 -9.72
N LEU A 250 -2.05 11.52 -9.84
CA LEU A 250 -2.94 12.26 -10.73
C LEU A 250 -3.50 13.56 -10.12
N GLY A 251 -3.17 13.84 -8.84
CA GLY A 251 -3.60 15.04 -8.12
C GLY A 251 -4.91 14.88 -7.34
N ASN A 252 -5.39 13.66 -7.15
CA ASN A 252 -6.58 13.37 -6.35
C ASN A 252 -6.20 12.79 -4.99
N ASP A 253 -6.34 13.59 -3.94
CA ASP A 253 -6.15 13.19 -2.53
C ASP A 253 -7.49 12.91 -1.80
N GLU A 254 -8.63 12.98 -2.49
CA GLU A 254 -9.95 12.71 -1.90
C GLU A 254 -10.36 11.24 -1.97
N THR A 255 -9.37 10.36 -1.92
CA THR A 255 -9.58 8.91 -1.92
C THR A 255 -9.61 8.37 -0.48
N ARG A 256 -10.34 7.28 -0.28
CA ARG A 256 -10.46 6.63 1.03
C ARG A 256 -10.14 5.14 0.91
N LEU A 257 -9.66 4.55 1.99
CA LEU A 257 -9.39 3.13 2.10
C LEU A 257 -10.52 2.41 2.84
N TYR A 258 -11.07 1.35 2.26
CA TYR A 258 -11.79 0.34 3.04
C TYR A 258 -10.76 -0.68 3.55
N ASP A 259 -10.31 -0.49 4.78
CA ASP A 259 -9.17 -1.24 5.32
C ASP A 259 -9.49 -2.72 5.53
N GLY A 260 -10.66 -3.07 6.10
CA GLY A 260 -11.12 -4.46 6.25
C GLY A 260 -11.27 -5.21 4.93
N SER A 261 -11.55 -4.50 3.84
CA SER A 261 -11.59 -5.02 2.48
C SER A 261 -12.42 -6.31 2.34
N TRP A 262 -12.08 -7.16 1.40
CA TRP A 262 -12.79 -8.43 1.18
C TRP A 262 -12.62 -9.43 2.32
N SER A 263 -11.53 -9.33 3.10
CA SER A 263 -11.34 -10.13 4.31
C SER A 263 -12.48 -9.94 5.31
N GLU A 264 -12.96 -8.71 5.44
CA GLU A 264 -14.07 -8.38 6.33
C GLU A 264 -15.42 -8.59 5.64
N TRP A 265 -15.59 -8.05 4.42
CA TRP A 265 -16.86 -8.12 3.70
C TRP A 265 -17.23 -9.52 3.25
N GLY A 266 -16.31 -10.22 2.61
CA GLY A 266 -16.54 -11.55 2.05
C GLY A 266 -16.68 -12.65 3.10
N ALA A 267 -16.12 -12.44 4.30
CA ALA A 267 -16.24 -13.37 5.42
C ALA A 267 -17.57 -13.22 6.20
N ASP A 268 -18.20 -12.04 6.16
CA ASP A 268 -19.46 -11.78 6.85
C ASP A 268 -20.64 -12.34 6.03
N PRO A 269 -21.40 -13.35 6.53
CA PRO A 269 -22.52 -13.92 5.79
C PRO A 269 -23.67 -12.93 5.53
N ASP A 270 -23.78 -11.88 6.32
CA ASP A 270 -24.88 -10.92 6.26
C ASP A 270 -24.63 -9.79 5.25
N THR A 271 -23.41 -9.64 4.71
CA THR A 271 -23.12 -8.66 3.68
C THR A 271 -23.58 -9.14 2.29
N PRO A 272 -24.16 -8.27 1.46
CA PRO A 272 -24.52 -8.62 0.10
C PRO A 272 -23.24 -8.82 -0.76
N LYS A 273 -23.31 -9.75 -1.71
CA LYS A 273 -22.20 -10.09 -2.62
C LYS A 273 -22.71 -10.22 -4.04
N GLU A 274 -21.91 -9.77 -5.00
CA GLU A 274 -22.11 -9.98 -6.43
C GLU A 274 -21.02 -10.87 -7.01
N VAL A 275 -21.35 -11.57 -8.08
CA VAL A 275 -20.41 -12.37 -8.91
C VAL A 275 -20.59 -11.96 -10.37
N GLY A 276 -19.54 -12.17 -11.16
CA GLY A 276 -19.52 -11.76 -12.58
C GLY A 276 -18.82 -10.42 -12.80
N PRO A 277 -18.88 -9.88 -14.03
CA PRO A 277 -18.27 -8.59 -14.35
C PRO A 277 -18.94 -7.45 -13.59
N PRO A 278 -18.24 -6.31 -13.42
CA PRO A 278 -18.85 -5.12 -12.80
C PRO A 278 -20.06 -4.65 -13.62
N ALA A 279 -21.08 -4.13 -12.90
CA ALA A 279 -22.32 -3.63 -13.50
C ALA A 279 -22.08 -2.38 -14.37
#